data_77a580f1457d80fa9f507588330cc7bd
#
_entry.id   77a580f1457d80fa9f507588330cc7bd
#
_cell.length_a   1.000
_cell.length_b   1.000
_cell.length_c   1.000
_cell.angle_alpha   90.00
_cell.angle_beta   90.00
_cell.angle_gamma   90.00
#
_symmetry.space_group_name_H-M   'P 1'
#
loop_
_entity.id
_entity.type
_entity.pdbx_description
1 polymer ?
#
loop_
_entity_poly.entity_id
_entity_poly.type
_entity_poly.pdbx_seq_one_letter_code
_entity_poly.pdbx_strand_id
1 'polypeptide(L)'
;MKKEESKVIAQKLQKIPNGTLSLKHCRAGGTGTTLFGEQFRAVTAGKGCMEAYETFPGIEVSFNVFLASEVKFQHDASDSVLEIYYCRSGRVGWNMQDGTAVYLGTGDVTAHSMACCADSAMMFPLGYSEGISISVDLKQLSSICPEVLKNAGVEADQLRDRFCSGKPSAIPSCSDLEHIFAPLFSAPVSVRISLLKLKVLEILIYLSNMKSEHKELTQYFSQQTELIKEIHQQLTEHLDQRFTIAELSKQYLINTSTLKEIFKAVYGQPIATYMKEFRVRQAMKLLRETNDTIADIASQVGYQTQGKFSSAFQSIVKMSPREYRKIQGMPK
;
A
#
# COMPACT_ATOMS: atom_id res chain seq x y z
N MET A 1 15.88 2.59 3.65
CA MET A 1 14.63 1.91 3.97
C MET A 1 13.81 1.59 2.73
N LYS A 2 13.11 2.51 2.06
CA LYS A 2 12.21 2.19 0.90
C LYS A 2 12.83 1.38 -0.25
N LYS A 3 14.14 1.51 -0.51
CA LYS A 3 14.83 0.74 -1.57
C LYS A 3 15.08 -0.72 -1.16
N GLU A 4 15.29 -0.95 0.12
CA GLU A 4 15.50 -2.29 0.69
C GLU A 4 14.18 -3.07 0.72
N GLU A 5 13.09 -2.41 1.10
CA GLU A 5 11.73 -2.97 1.08
C GLU A 5 11.32 -3.42 -0.33
N SER A 6 11.46 -2.54 -1.34
CA SER A 6 11.16 -2.89 -2.73
C SER A 6 12.01 -4.04 -3.27
N LYS A 7 13.28 -4.16 -2.85
CA LYS A 7 14.14 -5.29 -3.22
C LYS A 7 13.68 -6.59 -2.57
N VAL A 8 13.33 -6.56 -1.28
CA VAL A 8 12.80 -7.72 -0.56
C VAL A 8 11.51 -8.21 -1.22
N ILE A 9 10.61 -7.28 -1.58
CA ILE A 9 9.38 -7.60 -2.31
C ILE A 9 9.68 -8.20 -3.68
N ALA A 10 10.62 -7.63 -4.44
CA ALA A 10 11.03 -8.17 -5.73
C ALA A 10 11.60 -9.59 -5.62
N GLN A 11 12.35 -9.89 -4.55
CA GLN A 11 12.85 -11.25 -4.28
C GLN A 11 11.70 -12.21 -3.95
N LYS A 12 10.73 -11.81 -3.11
CA LYS A 12 9.54 -12.63 -2.81
C LYS A 12 8.75 -13.01 -4.07
N LEU A 13 8.70 -12.09 -5.05
CA LEU A 13 7.95 -12.25 -6.29
C LEU A 13 8.82 -12.70 -7.48
N GLN A 14 10.07 -13.15 -7.26
CA GLN A 14 11.01 -13.46 -8.33
C GLN A 14 10.50 -14.52 -9.31
N LYS A 15 9.77 -15.51 -8.81
CA LYS A 15 9.23 -16.62 -9.62
C LYS A 15 7.88 -16.31 -10.28
N ILE A 16 7.29 -15.15 -10.01
CA ILE A 16 5.99 -14.75 -10.57
C ILE A 16 6.24 -13.87 -11.80
N PRO A 17 5.72 -14.23 -12.99
CA PRO A 17 5.82 -13.41 -14.19
C PRO A 17 5.09 -12.08 -14.04
N ASN A 18 5.51 -11.07 -14.82
CA ASN A 18 4.72 -9.84 -14.96
C ASN A 18 3.37 -10.16 -15.64
N GLY A 19 2.35 -9.37 -15.32
CA GLY A 19 0.98 -9.62 -15.74
C GLY A 19 0.25 -10.71 -14.93
N THR A 20 0.86 -11.24 -13.86
CA THR A 20 0.31 -12.36 -13.10
C THR A 20 0.10 -12.01 -11.64
N LEU A 21 -1.08 -12.35 -11.12
CA LEU A 21 -1.37 -12.42 -9.70
C LEU A 21 -1.49 -13.89 -9.27
N SER A 22 -0.60 -14.35 -8.40
CA SER A 22 -0.65 -15.70 -7.84
C SER A 22 -1.57 -15.73 -6.62
N LEU A 23 -2.63 -16.51 -6.69
CA LEU A 23 -3.58 -16.74 -5.59
C LEU A 23 -3.32 -18.12 -4.99
N LYS A 24 -3.10 -18.18 -3.69
CA LYS A 24 -2.89 -19.44 -2.95
C LYS A 24 -3.89 -19.49 -1.80
N HIS A 25 -4.65 -20.56 -1.74
CA HIS A 25 -5.53 -20.87 -0.62
C HIS A 25 -4.91 -21.96 0.23
N CYS A 26 -4.65 -21.65 1.49
CA CYS A 26 -4.09 -22.55 2.47
C CYS A 26 -5.21 -23.00 3.43
N ARG A 27 -5.89 -24.10 3.08
CA ARG A 27 -6.92 -24.71 3.93
C ARG A 27 -6.43 -25.99 4.57
N ALA A 28 -6.82 -26.19 5.80
CA ALA A 28 -6.77 -27.50 6.43
C ALA A 28 -7.97 -28.32 5.91
N GLY A 29 -7.77 -29.08 4.81
CA GLY A 29 -8.69 -30.16 4.43
C GLY A 29 -9.76 -29.88 3.37
N GLY A 30 -9.62 -28.94 2.42
CA GLY A 30 -10.61 -28.89 1.37
C GLY A 30 -10.49 -27.78 0.33
N THR A 31 -11.10 -28.04 -0.84
CA THR A 31 -11.40 -27.05 -1.88
C THR A 31 -12.61 -26.22 -1.45
N GLY A 32 -12.45 -24.93 -1.23
CA GLY A 32 -13.55 -24.03 -0.96
C GLY A 32 -13.33 -22.68 -1.63
N THR A 33 -14.42 -22.00 -1.95
CA THR A 33 -14.48 -20.64 -2.45
C THR A 33 -13.96 -19.64 -1.40
N THR A 34 -13.28 -18.59 -1.85
CA THR A 34 -12.90 -17.46 -1.00
C THR A 34 -14.13 -16.66 -0.59
N LEU A 35 -14.00 -15.81 0.44
CA LEU A 35 -15.04 -14.83 0.78
C LEU A 35 -15.28 -13.79 -0.34
N PHE A 36 -14.33 -13.66 -1.28
CA PHE A 36 -14.51 -12.82 -2.48
C PHE A 36 -15.47 -13.40 -3.54
N GLY A 37 -15.97 -14.62 -3.36
CA GLY A 37 -16.90 -15.26 -4.28
C GLY A 37 -16.21 -16.02 -5.44
N GLU A 38 -17.03 -16.72 -6.24
CA GLU A 38 -16.54 -17.50 -7.40
C GLU A 38 -16.09 -16.61 -8.58
N GLN A 39 -16.58 -15.38 -8.64
CA GLN A 39 -16.27 -14.43 -9.71
C GLN A 39 -15.02 -13.57 -9.43
N PHE A 40 -14.31 -13.82 -8.32
CA PHE A 40 -13.10 -13.08 -8.00
C PHE A 40 -12.07 -13.14 -9.14
N ARG A 41 -11.75 -11.98 -9.68
CA ARG A 41 -10.72 -11.78 -10.69
C ARG A 41 -9.81 -10.63 -10.32
N ALA A 42 -8.55 -10.74 -10.66
CA ALA A 42 -7.60 -9.67 -10.44
C ALA A 42 -6.68 -9.54 -11.65
N VAL A 43 -6.49 -8.31 -12.13
CA VAL A 43 -5.67 -7.98 -13.31
C VAL A 43 -4.64 -6.91 -12.96
N THR A 44 -3.40 -7.11 -13.37
CA THR A 44 -2.30 -6.16 -13.19
C THR A 44 -1.32 -6.25 -14.36
N ALA A 45 -0.69 -5.13 -14.73
CA ALA A 45 0.47 -5.14 -15.61
C ALA A 45 1.77 -5.52 -14.88
N GLY A 46 1.79 -5.38 -13.55
CA GLY A 46 2.89 -5.80 -12.69
C GLY A 46 2.78 -7.27 -12.29
N LYS A 47 3.05 -7.56 -11.03
CA LYS A 47 2.93 -8.90 -10.45
C LYS A 47 2.61 -8.85 -8.97
N GLY A 48 2.00 -9.92 -8.46
CA GLY A 48 1.67 -10.02 -7.05
C GLY A 48 1.42 -11.45 -6.58
N CYS A 49 1.30 -11.59 -5.27
CA CYS A 49 0.92 -12.82 -4.61
C CYS A 49 -0.05 -12.51 -3.48
N MET A 50 -1.12 -13.28 -3.40
CA MET A 50 -2.05 -13.30 -2.28
C MET A 50 -2.09 -14.72 -1.73
N GLU A 51 -1.85 -14.87 -0.42
CA GLU A 51 -1.84 -16.14 0.27
C GLU A 51 -2.87 -16.13 1.40
N ALA A 52 -4.01 -16.77 1.17
CA ALA A 52 -5.20 -16.70 2.02
C ALA A 52 -5.31 -17.93 2.95
N TYR A 53 -5.73 -17.67 4.19
CA TYR A 53 -5.90 -18.65 5.27
C TYR A 53 -7.27 -18.48 5.91
N GLU A 54 -8.10 -19.52 5.87
CA GLU A 54 -9.30 -19.56 6.69
C GLU A 54 -8.94 -19.78 8.15
N THR A 55 -9.32 -18.89 9.03
CA THR A 55 -9.03 -18.95 10.46
C THR A 55 -10.20 -19.50 11.27
N PHE A 56 -11.40 -18.94 11.03
CA PHE A 56 -12.68 -19.39 11.58
C PHE A 56 -13.70 -19.43 10.45
N PRO A 57 -14.84 -20.13 10.61
CA PRO A 57 -15.92 -20.08 9.62
C PRO A 57 -16.29 -18.61 9.31
N GLY A 58 -16.20 -18.22 8.03
CA GLY A 58 -16.47 -16.86 7.58
C GLY A 58 -15.37 -15.83 7.92
N ILE A 59 -14.18 -16.24 8.36
CA ILE A 59 -13.05 -15.32 8.59
C ILE A 59 -11.81 -15.79 7.84
N GLU A 60 -11.40 -15.02 6.86
CA GLU A 60 -10.22 -15.26 6.03
C GLU A 60 -9.14 -14.18 6.27
N VAL A 61 -7.89 -14.60 6.34
CA VAL A 61 -6.72 -13.71 6.42
C VAL A 61 -5.84 -13.91 5.21
N SER A 62 -5.52 -12.85 4.47
CA SER A 62 -4.68 -12.91 3.29
C SER A 62 -3.42 -12.06 3.46
N PHE A 63 -2.26 -12.67 3.20
CA PHE A 63 -1.00 -11.95 3.03
C PHE A 63 -0.88 -11.50 1.58
N ASN A 64 -0.71 -10.22 1.37
CA ASN A 64 -0.71 -9.59 0.07
C ASN A 64 0.64 -8.93 -0.20
N VAL A 65 1.25 -9.28 -1.33
CA VAL A 65 2.51 -8.71 -1.80
C VAL A 65 2.36 -8.31 -3.25
N PHE A 66 2.59 -7.03 -3.56
CA PHE A 66 2.45 -6.49 -4.91
C PHE A 66 3.70 -5.74 -5.34
N LEU A 67 4.09 -5.92 -6.58
CA LEU A 67 5.08 -5.14 -7.32
C LEU A 67 4.42 -4.67 -8.62
N ALA A 68 3.66 -3.61 -8.53
CA ALA A 68 2.77 -3.08 -9.56
C ALA A 68 2.48 -1.60 -9.27
N SER A 69 1.98 -0.86 -10.26
CA SER A 69 1.36 0.46 -10.05
C SER A 69 -0.08 0.33 -9.57
N GLU A 70 -0.80 -0.70 -10.06
CA GLU A 70 -2.18 -1.00 -9.69
C GLU A 70 -2.51 -2.48 -9.86
N VAL A 71 -3.55 -2.90 -9.14
CA VAL A 71 -4.27 -4.17 -9.36
C VAL A 71 -5.76 -3.85 -9.42
N LYS A 72 -6.43 -4.24 -10.50
CA LYS A 72 -7.88 -4.12 -10.64
C LYS A 72 -8.52 -5.40 -10.13
N PHE A 73 -9.43 -5.26 -9.18
CA PHE A 73 -10.20 -6.36 -8.62
C PHE A 73 -11.63 -6.32 -9.13
N GLN A 74 -12.17 -7.49 -9.41
CA GLN A 74 -13.58 -7.73 -9.62
C GLN A 74 -14.02 -8.81 -8.63
N HIS A 75 -14.99 -8.51 -7.81
CA HIS A 75 -15.60 -9.43 -6.87
C HIS A 75 -17.04 -9.01 -6.59
N ASP A 76 -17.81 -9.93 -6.03
CA ASP A 76 -19.20 -9.63 -5.65
C ASP A 76 -19.23 -8.55 -4.57
N ALA A 77 -20.13 -7.58 -4.74
CA ALA A 77 -20.35 -6.57 -3.72
C ALA A 77 -21.11 -7.21 -2.54
N SER A 78 -20.61 -7.02 -1.33
CA SER A 78 -21.25 -7.53 -0.12
C SER A 78 -21.16 -6.54 1.03
N ASP A 79 -22.33 -6.07 1.49
CA ASP A 79 -22.45 -5.23 2.69
C ASP A 79 -22.32 -6.04 3.99
N SER A 80 -22.36 -7.37 3.89
CA SER A 80 -22.24 -8.26 5.04
C SER A 80 -20.82 -8.74 5.30
N VAL A 81 -19.85 -8.38 4.44
CA VAL A 81 -18.44 -8.71 4.64
C VAL A 81 -17.68 -7.44 5.03
N LEU A 82 -17.09 -7.47 6.21
CA LEU A 82 -16.15 -6.45 6.70
C LEU A 82 -14.75 -6.79 6.19
N GLU A 83 -14.15 -5.85 5.46
CA GLU A 83 -12.77 -5.88 5.01
C GLU A 83 -11.90 -4.99 5.92
N ILE A 84 -10.82 -5.57 6.45
CA ILE A 84 -9.81 -4.86 7.22
C ILE A 84 -8.48 -5.02 6.47
N TYR A 85 -7.82 -3.92 6.13
CA TYR A 85 -6.52 -3.97 5.48
C TYR A 85 -5.46 -3.23 6.31
N TYR A 86 -4.37 -3.91 6.61
CA TYR A 86 -3.17 -3.35 7.24
C TYR A 86 -2.05 -3.22 6.22
N CYS A 87 -1.48 -2.02 6.07
CA CYS A 87 -0.35 -1.75 5.19
C CYS A 87 0.96 -1.91 5.98
N ARG A 88 1.72 -2.98 5.71
CA ARG A 88 3.03 -3.22 6.33
C ARG A 88 4.14 -2.36 5.75
N SER A 89 4.21 -2.30 4.42
CA SER A 89 5.22 -1.49 3.73
C SER A 89 4.73 -1.02 2.36
N GLY A 90 5.33 0.03 1.85
CA GLY A 90 4.89 0.69 0.64
C GLY A 90 3.79 1.72 0.90
N ARG A 91 2.92 1.89 -0.06
CA ARG A 91 1.68 2.66 0.03
C ARG A 91 0.61 2.00 -0.81
N VAL A 92 -0.60 2.05 -0.31
CA VAL A 92 -1.76 1.52 -1.01
C VAL A 92 -2.90 2.52 -0.93
N GLY A 93 -3.68 2.61 -2.00
CA GLY A 93 -4.87 3.44 -2.06
C GLY A 93 -5.98 2.77 -2.84
N TRP A 94 -7.21 3.17 -2.56
CA TRP A 94 -8.42 2.74 -3.26
C TRP A 94 -9.25 3.95 -3.66
N ASN A 95 -9.83 3.87 -4.85
CA ASN A 95 -10.95 4.71 -5.23
C ASN A 95 -12.23 4.00 -4.77
N MET A 96 -12.99 4.67 -3.93
CA MET A 96 -14.25 4.15 -3.41
C MET A 96 -15.42 4.46 -4.34
N GLN A 97 -16.50 3.71 -4.26
CA GLN A 97 -17.68 3.91 -5.11
C GLN A 97 -18.35 5.28 -4.89
N ASP A 98 -18.21 5.88 -3.72
CA ASP A 98 -18.71 7.23 -3.41
C ASP A 98 -17.90 8.38 -4.04
N GLY A 99 -16.89 8.06 -4.85
CA GLY A 99 -16.01 9.02 -5.51
C GLY A 99 -14.91 9.58 -4.61
N THR A 100 -14.70 9.00 -3.41
CA THR A 100 -13.56 9.33 -2.55
C THR A 100 -12.40 8.37 -2.77
N ALA A 101 -11.22 8.76 -2.29
CA ALA A 101 -10.01 7.94 -2.30
C ALA A 101 -9.37 7.98 -0.91
N VAL A 102 -8.88 6.83 -0.47
CA VAL A 102 -8.11 6.69 0.77
C VAL A 102 -6.72 6.16 0.44
N TYR A 103 -5.70 6.63 1.16
CA TYR A 103 -4.32 6.19 1.01
C TYR A 103 -3.71 5.83 2.36
N LEU A 104 -3.24 4.59 2.47
CA LEU A 104 -2.57 4.06 3.64
C LEU A 104 -1.04 4.11 3.46
N GLY A 105 -0.35 4.50 4.51
CA GLY A 105 1.08 4.32 4.68
C GLY A 105 1.39 3.12 5.57
N THR A 106 2.67 2.93 5.86
CA THR A 106 3.14 1.85 6.73
C THR A 106 2.54 1.97 8.13
N GLY A 107 1.89 0.91 8.59
CA GLY A 107 1.23 0.81 9.88
C GLY A 107 -0.24 1.25 9.89
N ASP A 108 -0.71 1.91 8.84
CA ASP A 108 -2.11 2.35 8.75
C ASP A 108 -3.03 1.16 8.45
N VAL A 109 -4.28 1.28 8.92
CA VAL A 109 -5.34 0.28 8.73
C VAL A 109 -6.57 0.93 8.10
N THR A 110 -7.28 0.22 7.23
CA THR A 110 -8.66 0.58 6.84
C THR A 110 -9.62 -0.52 7.23
N ALA A 111 -10.86 -0.14 7.54
CA ALA A 111 -11.99 -1.03 7.78
C ALA A 111 -13.22 -0.51 7.05
N HIS A 112 -13.84 -1.35 6.21
CA HIS A 112 -14.99 -0.97 5.36
C HIS A 112 -15.75 -2.20 4.90
N SER A 113 -16.94 -2.03 4.34
CA SER A 113 -17.63 -3.13 3.70
C SER A 113 -16.97 -3.52 2.37
N MET A 114 -17.03 -4.78 2.01
CA MET A 114 -16.55 -5.26 0.71
C MET A 114 -17.26 -4.57 -0.46
N ALA A 115 -18.49 -4.11 -0.28
CA ALA A 115 -19.24 -3.37 -1.29
C ALA A 115 -18.60 -2.02 -1.64
N CYS A 116 -17.91 -1.37 -0.70
CA CYS A 116 -17.26 -0.06 -0.95
C CYS A 116 -16.15 -0.11 -2.00
N CYS A 117 -15.49 -1.26 -2.17
CA CYS A 117 -14.36 -1.44 -3.06
C CYS A 117 -14.61 -2.49 -4.17
N ALA A 118 -15.83 -2.97 -4.34
CA ALA A 118 -16.21 -3.84 -5.45
C ALA A 118 -15.89 -3.16 -6.79
N ASP A 119 -15.33 -3.92 -7.73
CA ASP A 119 -14.90 -3.42 -9.05
C ASP A 119 -13.95 -2.22 -9.00
N SER A 120 -13.15 -2.11 -7.95
CA SER A 120 -12.20 -1.02 -7.76
C SER A 120 -10.77 -1.38 -8.15
N ALA A 121 -9.92 -0.35 -8.26
CA ALA A 121 -8.48 -0.54 -8.41
C ALA A 121 -7.77 -0.25 -7.09
N MET A 122 -6.97 -1.20 -6.64
CA MET A 122 -5.98 -0.98 -5.60
C MET A 122 -4.72 -0.39 -6.23
N MET A 123 -4.31 0.79 -5.80
CA MET A 123 -3.22 1.57 -6.36
C MET A 123 -1.99 1.54 -5.46
N PHE A 124 -0.81 1.45 -6.07
CA PHE A 124 0.46 1.43 -5.36
C PHE A 124 1.36 2.57 -5.82
N PRO A 125 1.23 3.79 -5.26
CA PRO A 125 1.96 4.97 -5.72
C PRO A 125 3.48 4.86 -5.68
N LEU A 126 4.02 3.95 -4.87
CA LEU A 126 5.46 3.67 -4.81
C LEU A 126 5.89 2.48 -5.68
N GLY A 127 4.94 1.89 -6.44
CA GLY A 127 5.18 0.73 -7.30
C GLY A 127 5.23 -0.60 -6.54
N TYR A 128 4.98 -0.62 -5.23
CA TYR A 128 4.95 -1.83 -4.41
C TYR A 128 4.10 -1.64 -3.16
N SER A 129 3.58 -2.75 -2.64
CA SER A 129 2.96 -2.83 -1.32
C SER A 129 3.09 -4.24 -0.73
N GLU A 130 3.17 -4.31 0.59
CA GLU A 130 3.01 -5.54 1.38
C GLU A 130 2.03 -5.26 2.50
N GLY A 131 1.06 -6.15 2.71
CA GLY A 131 0.04 -5.98 3.72
C GLY A 131 -0.71 -7.26 4.07
N ILE A 132 -1.69 -7.12 4.94
CA ILE A 132 -2.63 -8.18 5.33
C ILE A 132 -4.04 -7.67 5.13
N SER A 133 -4.89 -8.48 4.47
CA SER A 133 -6.34 -8.33 4.49
C SER A 133 -6.94 -9.31 5.49
N ILE A 134 -7.99 -8.90 6.17
CA ILE A 134 -8.87 -9.76 6.97
C ILE A 134 -10.29 -9.53 6.51
N SER A 135 -10.91 -10.58 5.96
CA SER A 135 -12.29 -10.57 5.50
C SER A 135 -13.16 -11.30 6.51
N VAL A 136 -14.21 -10.66 7.00
CA VAL A 136 -15.12 -11.19 8.02
C VAL A 136 -16.54 -11.18 7.50
N ASP A 137 -17.13 -12.35 7.27
CA ASP A 137 -18.57 -12.50 7.02
C ASP A 137 -19.35 -12.27 8.32
N LEU A 138 -19.94 -11.10 8.45
CA LEU A 138 -20.66 -10.69 9.65
C LEU A 138 -21.96 -11.52 9.89
N LYS A 139 -22.53 -12.11 8.84
CA LYS A 139 -23.68 -13.03 8.99
C LYS A 139 -23.23 -14.34 9.62
N GLN A 140 -22.10 -14.90 9.15
CA GLN A 140 -21.54 -16.09 9.77
C GLN A 140 -21.04 -15.81 11.17
N LEU A 141 -20.40 -14.65 11.41
CA LEU A 141 -19.96 -14.25 12.75
C LEU A 141 -21.13 -14.14 13.74
N SER A 142 -22.30 -13.61 13.32
CA SER A 142 -23.50 -13.60 14.14
C SER A 142 -23.98 -15.00 14.51
N SER A 143 -23.87 -15.97 13.57
CA SER A 143 -24.37 -17.34 13.77
C SER A 143 -23.40 -18.21 14.55
N ILE A 144 -22.09 -18.10 14.26
CA ILE A 144 -21.02 -18.95 14.80
C ILE A 144 -19.90 -18.06 15.34
N CYS A 145 -20.23 -17.29 16.40
CA CYS A 145 -19.24 -16.40 17.02
C CYS A 145 -18.29 -17.20 17.95
N PRO A 146 -16.97 -17.04 17.82
CA PRO A 146 -16.02 -17.59 18.76
C PRO A 146 -16.30 -17.13 20.20
N GLU A 147 -16.20 -18.05 21.16
CA GLU A 147 -16.53 -17.78 22.58
C GLU A 147 -15.75 -16.60 23.16
N VAL A 148 -14.49 -16.46 22.79
CA VAL A 148 -13.63 -15.32 23.21
C VAL A 148 -14.22 -13.99 22.76
N LEU A 149 -14.77 -13.89 21.55
CA LEU A 149 -15.40 -12.65 21.05
C LEU A 149 -16.73 -12.38 21.78
N LYS A 150 -17.52 -13.42 22.02
CA LYS A 150 -18.78 -13.30 22.82
C LYS A 150 -18.48 -12.77 24.23
N ASN A 151 -17.51 -13.35 24.90
CA ASN A 151 -17.10 -12.94 26.24
C ASN A 151 -16.52 -11.52 26.28
N ALA A 152 -15.97 -11.04 25.19
CA ALA A 152 -15.48 -9.68 25.03
C ALA A 152 -16.57 -8.68 24.59
N GLY A 153 -17.82 -9.14 24.39
CA GLY A 153 -18.93 -8.29 23.97
C GLY A 153 -18.84 -7.83 22.51
N VAL A 154 -18.14 -8.56 21.64
CA VAL A 154 -18.04 -8.25 20.23
C VAL A 154 -19.30 -8.73 19.50
N GLU A 155 -20.05 -7.80 18.95
CA GLU A 155 -21.28 -8.05 18.21
C GLU A 155 -21.12 -7.72 16.73
N ALA A 156 -21.53 -8.63 15.85
CA ALA A 156 -21.43 -8.46 14.39
C ALA A 156 -22.21 -7.24 13.89
N ASP A 157 -23.37 -6.95 14.50
CA ASP A 157 -24.20 -5.79 14.13
C ASP A 157 -23.50 -4.47 14.50
N GLN A 158 -22.83 -4.38 15.64
CA GLN A 158 -22.03 -3.21 16.01
C GLN A 158 -20.86 -2.98 15.03
N LEU A 159 -20.18 -4.04 14.62
CA LEU A 159 -19.12 -3.94 13.61
C LEU A 159 -19.68 -3.50 12.25
N ARG A 160 -20.87 -4.02 11.87
CA ARG A 160 -21.56 -3.61 10.63
C ARG A 160 -21.92 -2.13 10.67
N ASP A 161 -22.61 -1.69 11.71
CA ASP A 161 -23.07 -0.32 11.85
C ASP A 161 -21.90 0.66 11.84
N ARG A 162 -20.78 0.28 12.45
CA ARG A 162 -19.62 1.12 12.57
C ARG A 162 -18.79 1.21 11.29
N PHE A 163 -18.57 0.10 10.59
CA PHE A 163 -17.61 0.03 9.49
C PHE A 163 -18.22 -0.26 8.12
N CYS A 164 -19.45 -0.74 8.07
CA CYS A 164 -20.10 -1.13 6.80
C CYS A 164 -21.26 -0.21 6.39
N SER A 165 -21.74 0.67 7.27
CA SER A 165 -22.91 1.52 7.01
C SER A 165 -22.57 2.92 6.50
N GLY A 166 -21.31 3.23 6.27
CA GLY A 166 -20.86 4.57 5.91
C GLY A 166 -19.59 4.60 5.07
N LYS A 167 -18.83 5.68 5.25
CA LYS A 167 -17.52 5.83 4.62
C LYS A 167 -16.52 4.87 5.24
N PRO A 168 -15.51 4.41 4.45
CA PRO A 168 -14.43 3.61 4.99
C PRO A 168 -13.72 4.30 6.15
N SER A 169 -13.55 3.61 7.27
CA SER A 169 -12.69 4.08 8.36
C SER A 169 -11.22 3.84 8.00
N ALA A 170 -10.42 4.89 8.05
CA ALA A 170 -8.99 4.83 7.79
C ALA A 170 -8.22 5.27 9.04
N ILE A 171 -7.65 4.31 9.74
CA ILE A 171 -7.06 4.45 11.08
C ILE A 171 -5.55 4.62 10.91
N PRO A 172 -4.96 5.74 11.41
CA PRO A 172 -3.52 5.94 11.35
C PRO A 172 -2.79 4.94 12.26
N SER A 173 -1.54 4.67 11.88
CA SER A 173 -0.62 3.81 12.64
C SER A 173 -0.55 4.19 14.12
N CYS A 174 -0.62 3.19 14.98
CA CYS A 174 -0.39 3.31 16.43
C CYS A 174 0.31 2.05 16.96
N SER A 175 0.83 2.15 18.20
CA SER A 175 1.55 1.04 18.84
C SER A 175 0.71 -0.23 18.94
N ASP A 176 -0.57 -0.11 19.24
CA ASP A 176 -1.46 -1.26 19.44
C ASP A 176 -1.66 -2.04 18.13
N LEU A 177 -1.93 -1.33 17.02
CA LEU A 177 -2.02 -1.95 15.70
C LEU A 177 -0.71 -2.61 15.28
N GLU A 178 0.43 -1.97 15.55
CA GLU A 178 1.74 -2.56 15.27
C GLU A 178 1.97 -3.84 16.09
N HIS A 179 1.63 -3.86 17.37
CA HIS A 179 1.71 -5.07 18.22
C HIS A 179 0.79 -6.20 17.75
N ILE A 180 -0.38 -5.87 17.19
CA ILE A 180 -1.28 -6.87 16.64
C ILE A 180 -0.71 -7.49 15.36
N PHE A 181 -0.29 -6.66 14.40
CA PHE A 181 0.03 -7.10 13.04
C PHE A 181 1.49 -7.51 12.83
N ALA A 182 2.47 -6.86 13.45
CA ALA A 182 3.89 -7.12 13.19
C ALA A 182 4.31 -8.59 13.41
N PRO A 183 3.85 -9.31 14.47
CA PRO A 183 4.21 -10.71 14.69
C PRO A 183 3.77 -11.66 13.57
N LEU A 184 2.71 -11.32 12.82
CA LEU A 184 2.17 -12.18 11.76
C LEU A 184 3.16 -12.38 10.61
N PHE A 185 4.00 -11.39 10.32
CA PHE A 185 4.96 -11.43 9.21
C PHE A 185 6.22 -12.25 9.51
N SER A 186 6.50 -12.53 10.77
CA SER A 186 7.65 -13.33 11.21
C SER A 186 7.26 -14.70 11.75
N ALA A 187 5.97 -15.05 11.72
CA ALA A 187 5.46 -16.29 12.26
C ALA A 187 6.01 -17.51 11.49
N PRO A 188 6.62 -18.49 12.18
CA PRO A 188 6.98 -19.77 11.58
C PRO A 188 5.74 -20.47 11.00
N VAL A 189 5.94 -21.20 9.88
CA VAL A 189 4.83 -21.88 9.17
C VAL A 189 4.07 -22.83 10.10
N SER A 190 4.78 -23.53 11.00
CA SER A 190 4.21 -24.51 11.95
C SER A 190 3.19 -23.93 12.93
N VAL A 191 3.29 -22.65 13.28
CA VAL A 191 2.38 -22.00 14.23
C VAL A 191 1.55 -20.88 13.59
N ARG A 192 1.71 -20.64 12.29
CA ARG A 192 1.09 -19.52 11.58
C ARG A 192 -0.41 -19.48 11.75
N ILE A 193 -1.12 -20.57 11.50
CA ILE A 193 -2.59 -20.63 11.63
C ILE A 193 -3.06 -20.32 13.05
N SER A 194 -2.39 -20.87 14.05
CA SER A 194 -2.74 -20.61 15.46
C SER A 194 -2.52 -19.13 15.82
N LEU A 195 -1.42 -18.55 15.37
CA LEU A 195 -1.15 -17.13 15.58
C LEU A 195 -2.15 -16.24 14.83
N LEU A 196 -2.50 -16.56 13.59
CA LEU A 196 -3.54 -15.87 12.84
C LEU A 196 -4.87 -15.87 13.59
N LYS A 197 -5.31 -17.02 14.12
CA LYS A 197 -6.53 -17.13 14.93
C LYS A 197 -6.50 -16.18 16.14
N LEU A 198 -5.41 -16.16 16.90
CA LEU A 198 -5.26 -15.27 18.04
C LEU A 198 -5.33 -13.79 17.64
N LYS A 199 -4.61 -13.42 16.58
CA LYS A 199 -4.53 -12.02 16.14
C LYS A 199 -5.81 -11.52 15.48
N VAL A 200 -6.58 -12.39 14.81
CA VAL A 200 -7.92 -12.07 14.32
C VAL A 200 -8.87 -11.75 15.48
N LEU A 201 -8.85 -12.53 16.55
CA LEU A 201 -9.67 -12.23 17.72
C LEU A 201 -9.25 -10.90 18.35
N GLU A 202 -7.97 -10.66 18.49
CA GLU A 202 -7.42 -9.42 19.07
C GLU A 202 -7.82 -8.18 18.27
N ILE A 203 -7.70 -8.20 16.93
CA ILE A 203 -8.09 -7.05 16.11
C ILE A 203 -9.60 -6.80 16.14
N LEU A 204 -10.44 -7.83 16.15
CA LEU A 204 -11.88 -7.65 16.24
C LEU A 204 -12.32 -7.07 17.59
N ILE A 205 -11.69 -7.50 18.69
CA ILE A 205 -11.88 -6.90 20.03
C ILE A 205 -11.40 -5.43 20.02
N TYR A 206 -10.23 -5.16 19.46
CA TYR A 206 -9.70 -3.80 19.36
C TYR A 206 -10.66 -2.87 18.59
N LEU A 207 -11.10 -3.27 17.42
CA LEU A 207 -12.02 -2.49 16.58
C LEU A 207 -13.38 -2.27 17.23
N SER A 208 -13.94 -3.29 17.89
CA SER A 208 -15.21 -3.18 18.61
C SER A 208 -15.13 -2.16 19.77
N ASN A 209 -14.00 -2.11 20.49
CA ASN A 209 -13.80 -1.23 21.64
C ASN A 209 -13.18 0.13 21.30
N MET A 210 -12.83 0.37 20.03
CA MET A 210 -12.24 1.62 19.59
C MET A 210 -13.19 2.81 19.81
N LYS A 211 -12.74 3.87 20.48
CA LYS A 211 -13.58 5.06 20.74
C LYS A 211 -13.97 5.78 19.45
N SER A 212 -15.14 6.38 19.43
CA SER A 212 -15.67 7.13 18.26
C SER A 212 -14.83 8.37 17.89
N GLU A 213 -14.01 8.88 18.80
CA GLU A 213 -13.16 10.06 18.63
C GLU A 213 -11.78 9.73 18.03
N HIS A 214 -11.57 8.54 17.47
CA HIS A 214 -10.30 8.21 16.84
C HIS A 214 -10.05 9.14 15.63
N LYS A 215 -8.82 9.70 15.58
CA LYS A 215 -8.38 10.47 14.44
C LYS A 215 -8.31 9.56 13.22
N GLU A 216 -9.10 9.88 12.20
CA GLU A 216 -9.06 9.19 10.93
C GLU A 216 -8.10 9.87 9.93
N LEU A 217 -7.60 9.09 8.99
CA LEU A 217 -6.86 9.62 7.85
C LEU A 217 -7.82 10.39 6.94
N THR A 218 -7.33 11.48 6.35
CA THR A 218 -8.13 12.29 5.42
C THR A 218 -8.43 11.49 4.15
N GLN A 219 -9.69 11.50 3.74
CA GLN A 219 -10.13 11.01 2.46
C GLN A 219 -10.17 12.17 1.46
N TYR A 220 -9.89 11.88 0.20
CA TYR A 220 -9.81 12.88 -0.88
C TYR A 220 -10.78 12.50 -2.00
N PHE A 221 -11.20 13.47 -2.80
CA PHE A 221 -11.93 13.14 -4.03
C PHE A 221 -11.03 12.41 -5.02
N SER A 222 -11.54 11.36 -5.64
CA SER A 222 -10.77 10.54 -6.60
C SER A 222 -10.23 11.39 -7.75
N GLN A 223 -10.99 12.36 -8.25
CA GLN A 223 -10.52 13.31 -9.27
C GLN A 223 -9.28 14.09 -8.85
N GLN A 224 -9.19 14.50 -7.59
CA GLN A 224 -8.01 15.21 -7.07
C GLN A 224 -6.80 14.28 -7.00
N THR A 225 -6.99 13.02 -6.65
CA THR A 225 -5.89 12.06 -6.59
C THR A 225 -5.41 11.65 -7.98
N GLU A 226 -6.29 11.57 -8.98
CA GLU A 226 -5.91 11.37 -10.38
C GLU A 226 -5.08 12.57 -10.89
N LEU A 227 -5.52 13.80 -10.62
CA LEU A 227 -4.75 15.00 -10.95
C LEU A 227 -3.33 14.98 -10.36
N ILE A 228 -3.19 14.50 -9.13
CA ILE A 228 -1.88 14.33 -8.49
C ILE A 228 -1.02 13.27 -9.19
N LYS A 229 -1.63 12.22 -9.75
CA LYS A 229 -0.90 11.23 -10.55
C LYS A 229 -0.40 11.81 -11.87
N GLU A 230 -1.21 12.64 -12.54
CA GLU A 230 -0.78 13.35 -13.76
C GLU A 230 0.39 14.30 -13.46
N ILE A 231 0.30 15.08 -12.38
CA ILE A 231 1.41 15.94 -11.93
C ILE A 231 2.66 15.12 -11.64
N HIS A 232 2.52 14.00 -10.96
CA HIS A 232 3.64 13.10 -10.69
C HIS A 232 4.27 12.55 -11.97
N GLN A 233 3.45 12.13 -12.94
CA GLN A 233 3.91 11.67 -14.23
C GLN A 233 4.72 12.74 -14.95
N GLN A 234 4.21 13.97 -15.05
CA GLN A 234 4.93 15.10 -15.63
C GLN A 234 6.29 15.32 -14.94
N LEU A 235 6.32 15.32 -13.61
CA LEU A 235 7.53 15.53 -12.82
C LEU A 235 8.58 14.43 -13.02
N THR A 236 8.16 13.20 -13.28
CA THR A 236 9.06 12.04 -13.43
C THR A 236 9.49 11.79 -14.85
N GLU A 237 8.70 12.19 -15.85
CA GLU A 237 9.05 12.11 -17.28
C GLU A 237 9.99 13.25 -17.71
N HIS A 238 9.88 14.44 -17.07
CA HIS A 238 10.68 15.62 -17.39
C HIS A 238 11.64 16.00 -16.26
N LEU A 239 12.56 15.07 -15.93
CA LEU A 239 13.50 15.26 -14.80
C LEU A 239 14.49 16.40 -15.02
N ASP A 240 14.84 16.68 -16.26
CA ASP A 240 15.71 17.77 -16.70
C ASP A 240 15.08 19.15 -16.44
N GLN A 241 13.76 19.21 -16.34
CA GLN A 241 13.01 20.44 -16.07
C GLN A 241 12.77 20.66 -14.57
N ARG A 242 12.61 21.91 -14.18
CA ARG A 242 12.23 22.31 -12.84
C ARG A 242 10.85 22.94 -12.86
N PHE A 243 9.94 22.31 -12.16
CA PHE A 243 8.61 22.84 -11.92
C PHE A 243 8.52 23.38 -10.49
N THR A 244 8.09 24.61 -10.33
CA THR A 244 7.73 25.16 -9.02
C THR A 244 6.31 24.75 -8.63
N ILE A 245 6.02 24.76 -7.34
CA ILE A 245 4.66 24.48 -6.85
C ILE A 245 3.65 25.49 -7.41
N ALA A 246 4.05 26.75 -7.60
CA ALA A 246 3.18 27.79 -8.16
C ALA A 246 2.85 27.53 -9.65
N GLU A 247 3.84 27.10 -10.46
CA GLU A 247 3.62 26.74 -11.86
C GLU A 247 2.67 25.56 -11.99
N LEU A 248 2.93 24.46 -11.23
CA LEU A 248 2.04 23.30 -11.20
C LEU A 248 0.63 23.67 -10.75
N SER A 249 0.51 24.45 -9.70
CA SER A 249 -0.78 24.95 -9.19
C SER A 249 -1.57 25.71 -10.25
N LYS A 250 -0.89 26.59 -11.00
CA LYS A 250 -1.51 27.35 -12.10
C LYS A 250 -1.88 26.47 -13.30
N GLN A 251 -0.97 25.56 -13.69
CA GLN A 251 -1.17 24.68 -14.84
C GLN A 251 -2.34 23.72 -14.64
N TYR A 252 -2.47 23.16 -13.44
CA TYR A 252 -3.48 22.16 -13.10
C TYR A 252 -4.70 22.72 -12.37
N LEU A 253 -4.80 24.04 -12.25
CA LEU A 253 -5.91 24.74 -11.60
C LEU A 253 -6.22 24.20 -10.19
N ILE A 254 -5.20 23.84 -9.45
CA ILE A 254 -5.27 23.33 -8.08
C ILE A 254 -4.56 24.30 -7.12
N ASN A 255 -5.13 24.54 -5.97
CA ASN A 255 -4.53 25.38 -4.94
C ASN A 255 -3.21 24.77 -4.40
N THR A 256 -2.21 25.61 -4.12
CA THR A 256 -0.87 25.17 -3.71
C THR A 256 -0.85 24.37 -2.39
N SER A 257 -1.74 24.65 -1.46
CA SER A 257 -1.87 23.90 -0.20
C SER A 257 -2.48 22.52 -0.46
N THR A 258 -3.56 22.47 -1.21
CA THR A 258 -4.23 21.22 -1.62
C THR A 258 -3.29 20.32 -2.43
N LEU A 259 -2.54 20.88 -3.40
CA LEU A 259 -1.53 20.16 -4.15
C LEU A 259 -0.49 19.48 -3.23
N LYS A 260 0.07 20.23 -2.27
CA LYS A 260 1.07 19.71 -1.32
C LYS A 260 0.49 18.63 -0.40
N GLU A 261 -0.71 18.84 0.09
CA GLU A 261 -1.41 17.95 1.01
C GLU A 261 -1.71 16.61 0.33
N ILE A 262 -2.41 16.65 -0.82
CA ILE A 262 -2.81 15.42 -1.52
C ILE A 262 -1.59 14.69 -2.07
N PHE A 263 -0.58 15.39 -2.60
CA PHE A 263 0.65 14.74 -3.03
C PHE A 263 1.34 13.99 -1.86
N LYS A 264 1.40 14.62 -0.69
CA LYS A 264 1.93 13.97 0.51
C LYS A 264 1.08 12.77 0.93
N ALA A 265 -0.24 12.87 0.83
CA ALA A 265 -1.14 11.75 1.14
C ALA A 265 -0.93 10.58 0.17
N VAL A 266 -0.84 10.84 -1.14
CA VAL A 266 -0.65 9.81 -2.17
C VAL A 266 0.76 9.20 -2.11
N TYR A 267 1.82 10.00 -2.06
CA TYR A 267 3.22 9.54 -2.16
C TYR A 267 3.96 9.43 -0.82
N GLY A 268 3.33 9.82 0.29
CA GLY A 268 3.85 9.67 1.65
C GLY A 268 4.88 10.70 2.07
N GLN A 269 5.20 11.69 1.21
CA GLN A 269 6.17 12.74 1.54
C GLN A 269 5.98 13.99 0.66
N PRO A 270 6.49 15.16 1.10
CA PRO A 270 6.40 16.38 0.31
C PRO A 270 7.03 16.25 -1.07
N ILE A 271 6.49 16.94 -2.08
CA ILE A 271 6.94 16.90 -3.49
C ILE A 271 8.46 17.08 -3.61
N ALA A 272 9.02 18.09 -2.94
CA ALA A 272 10.45 18.39 -3.03
C ALA A 272 11.33 17.23 -2.51
N THR A 273 10.94 16.61 -1.41
CA THR A 273 11.64 15.45 -0.83
C THR A 273 11.51 14.24 -1.74
N TYR A 274 10.31 13.97 -2.22
CA TYR A 274 10.04 12.88 -3.16
C TYR A 274 10.87 13.02 -4.43
N MET A 275 10.85 14.19 -5.07
CA MET A 275 11.60 14.43 -6.32
C MET A 275 13.12 14.39 -6.11
N LYS A 276 13.62 14.86 -4.97
CA LYS A 276 15.04 14.71 -4.62
C LYS A 276 15.45 13.24 -4.57
N GLU A 277 14.69 12.41 -3.89
CA GLU A 277 14.94 10.96 -3.81
C GLU A 277 14.77 10.27 -5.17
N PHE A 278 13.75 10.65 -5.94
CA PHE A 278 13.49 10.08 -7.26
C PHE A 278 14.64 10.37 -8.23
N ARG A 279 15.11 11.63 -8.30
CA ARG A 279 16.26 12.03 -9.13
C ARG A 279 17.54 11.28 -8.75
N VAL A 280 17.81 11.11 -7.46
CA VAL A 280 18.97 10.33 -7.01
C VAL A 280 18.83 8.85 -7.39
N ARG A 281 17.64 8.27 -7.31
CA ARG A 281 17.40 6.87 -7.78
C ARG A 281 17.66 6.71 -9.28
N GLN A 282 17.21 7.65 -10.10
CA GLN A 282 17.49 7.63 -11.54
C GLN A 282 18.99 7.79 -11.81
N ALA A 283 19.66 8.70 -11.12
CA ALA A 283 21.12 8.83 -11.20
C ALA A 283 21.86 7.54 -10.82
N MET A 284 21.40 6.82 -9.78
CA MET A 284 22.00 5.52 -9.41
C MET A 284 21.85 4.47 -10.51
N LYS A 285 20.76 4.52 -11.29
CA LYS A 285 20.56 3.67 -12.47
C LYS A 285 21.56 4.05 -13.57
N LEU A 286 21.60 5.32 -13.94
CA LEU A 286 22.52 5.83 -14.97
C LEU A 286 23.99 5.56 -14.62
N LEU A 287 24.39 5.77 -13.34
CA LEU A 287 25.75 5.47 -12.88
C LEU A 287 26.18 4.01 -13.04
N ARG A 288 25.23 3.07 -13.05
CA ARG A 288 25.50 1.64 -13.24
C ARG A 288 25.44 1.21 -14.70
N GLU A 289 24.57 1.85 -15.49
CA GLU A 289 24.17 1.36 -16.81
C GLU A 289 24.83 2.14 -17.95
N THR A 290 25.43 3.32 -17.64
CA THR A 290 26.07 4.18 -18.66
C THR A 290 27.49 4.59 -18.27
N ASN A 291 28.25 5.05 -19.28
CA ASN A 291 29.56 5.65 -19.12
C ASN A 291 29.51 7.19 -19.09
N ASP A 292 28.31 7.79 -19.03
CA ASP A 292 28.13 9.24 -19.01
C ASP A 292 28.94 9.88 -17.88
N THR A 293 29.40 11.09 -18.08
CA THR A 293 30.12 11.80 -17.02
C THR A 293 29.20 12.10 -15.83
N ILE A 294 29.79 12.33 -14.65
CA ILE A 294 28.99 12.72 -13.48
C ILE A 294 28.26 14.03 -13.71
N ALA A 295 28.83 14.93 -14.54
CA ALA A 295 28.19 16.19 -14.92
C ALA A 295 26.99 15.96 -15.85
N ASP A 296 27.11 15.08 -16.84
CA ASP A 296 26.01 14.74 -17.76
C ASP A 296 24.84 14.07 -17.01
N ILE A 297 25.15 13.11 -16.13
CA ILE A 297 24.13 12.49 -15.28
C ILE A 297 23.45 13.53 -14.38
N ALA A 298 24.22 14.46 -13.79
CA ALA A 298 23.64 15.53 -12.97
C ALA A 298 22.63 16.36 -13.79
N SER A 299 22.96 16.72 -15.03
CA SER A 299 22.08 17.44 -15.95
C SER A 299 20.83 16.62 -16.29
N GLN A 300 21.01 15.36 -16.72
CA GLN A 300 19.90 14.46 -17.10
C GLN A 300 18.88 14.29 -15.96
N VAL A 301 19.32 14.28 -14.70
CA VAL A 301 18.43 14.17 -13.55
C VAL A 301 18.04 15.53 -12.95
N GLY A 302 18.22 16.64 -13.69
CA GLY A 302 17.70 17.97 -13.40
C GLY A 302 18.49 18.76 -12.34
N TYR A 303 19.78 18.52 -12.18
CA TYR A 303 20.65 19.37 -11.35
C TYR A 303 21.45 20.34 -12.22
N GLN A 304 21.40 21.63 -11.89
CA GLN A 304 22.12 22.69 -12.62
C GLN A 304 23.65 22.58 -12.51
N THR A 305 24.16 21.97 -11.44
CA THR A 305 25.60 21.81 -11.22
C THR A 305 25.91 20.43 -10.63
N GLN A 306 27.07 19.89 -11.02
CA GLN A 306 27.59 18.63 -10.47
C GLN A 306 27.75 18.70 -8.93
N GLY A 307 28.13 19.86 -8.38
CA GLY A 307 28.29 20.03 -6.93
C GLY A 307 26.97 19.87 -6.16
N LYS A 308 25.87 20.51 -6.62
CA LYS A 308 24.53 20.36 -6.03
C LYS A 308 24.04 18.92 -6.15
N PHE A 309 24.30 18.27 -7.28
CA PHE A 309 23.99 16.85 -7.47
C PHE A 309 24.78 15.97 -6.50
N SER A 310 26.11 16.12 -6.43
CA SER A 310 26.96 15.30 -5.56
C SER A 310 26.57 15.42 -4.09
N SER A 311 26.25 16.62 -3.62
CA SER A 311 25.76 16.86 -2.26
C SER A 311 24.41 16.17 -2.00
N ALA A 312 23.45 16.27 -2.94
CA ALA A 312 22.16 15.62 -2.84
C ALA A 312 22.32 14.09 -2.85
N PHE A 313 23.15 13.55 -3.75
CA PHE A 313 23.43 12.12 -3.86
C PHE A 313 24.06 11.59 -2.57
N GLN A 314 25.11 12.24 -2.05
CA GLN A 314 25.79 11.84 -0.82
C GLN A 314 24.87 11.92 0.40
N SER A 315 23.97 12.90 0.46
CA SER A 315 22.99 13.00 1.55
C SER A 315 22.07 11.77 1.66
N ILE A 316 21.77 11.13 0.52
CA ILE A 316 20.82 9.98 0.42
C ILE A 316 21.57 8.66 0.41
N VAL A 317 22.63 8.55 -0.41
CA VAL A 317 23.35 7.29 -0.66
C VAL A 317 24.49 7.05 0.33
N LYS A 318 24.91 8.10 1.08
CA LYS A 318 25.99 8.08 2.05
C LYS A 318 27.40 7.85 1.45
N MET A 319 27.53 7.99 0.12
CA MET A 319 28.78 7.96 -0.62
C MET A 319 28.71 8.89 -1.82
N SER A 320 29.85 9.27 -2.40
CA SER A 320 29.87 10.11 -3.59
C SER A 320 29.41 9.36 -4.84
N PRO A 321 28.93 10.05 -5.90
CA PRO A 321 28.57 9.41 -7.17
C PRO A 321 29.75 8.64 -7.81
N ARG A 322 30.98 9.12 -7.65
CA ARG A 322 32.21 8.46 -8.17
C ARG A 322 32.48 7.14 -7.44
N GLU A 323 32.43 7.15 -6.10
CA GLU A 323 32.57 5.94 -5.28
C GLU A 323 31.48 4.93 -5.60
N TYR A 324 30.23 5.38 -5.73
CA TYR A 324 29.10 4.53 -6.09
C TYR A 324 29.32 3.84 -7.44
N ARG A 325 29.76 4.58 -8.48
CA ARG A 325 30.09 4.01 -9.80
C ARG A 325 31.21 2.98 -9.72
N LYS A 326 32.26 3.26 -8.93
CA LYS A 326 33.39 2.34 -8.77
C LYS A 326 32.98 1.00 -8.15
N ILE A 327 32.03 1.03 -7.23
CA ILE A 327 31.58 -0.16 -6.49
C ILE A 327 30.48 -0.92 -7.24
N GLN A 328 29.57 -0.21 -7.91
CA GLN A 328 28.31 -0.74 -8.46
C GLN A 328 28.19 -0.59 -9.99
N GLY A 329 29.11 0.08 -10.64
CA GLY A 329 29.12 0.26 -12.08
C GLY A 329 29.53 -1.01 -12.83
N MET A 330 29.31 -1.04 -14.15
CA MET A 330 29.84 -2.11 -14.98
C MET A 330 31.36 -2.17 -14.85
N PRO A 331 31.96 -3.37 -14.78
CA PRO A 331 33.38 -3.50 -14.95
C PRO A 331 33.77 -2.91 -16.33
N LYS A 332 34.84 -2.10 -16.36
CA LYS A 332 35.39 -1.56 -17.61
C LYS A 332 35.91 -2.67 -18.50
#